data_9e76047d031ecda4b0c74e5c41161fa7
#
_entry.id   9e76047d031ecda4b0c74e5c41161fa7
#
_cell.length_a   1.000
_cell.length_b   1.000
_cell.length_c   1.000
_cell.angle_alpha   90.00
_cell.angle_beta   90.00
_cell.angle_gamma   90.00
#
_symmetry.space_group_name_H-M   'P 1'
#
loop_
_entity.id
_entity.type
_entity.pdbx_description
1 polymer ?
#
loop_
_entity_poly.entity_id
_entity_poly.type
_entity_poly.pdbx_seq_one_letter_code
_entity_poly.pdbx_strand_id
1 'polypeptide(L)'
;IHTPFRGAWKDYLGNAALHGRAATVFAQLITGGVNYGVHCFFVPIRDAEGGMLPGIQSEDDGVKGGLNGIDNGRLAFDHVRVPRFNLLNRYGDVASDGTYSSEIPSPGRRFFTMLGALVQGRVSLDGAATTGTALALYIALTYANQRRQFDSGSGSDEVVLLDYGKHQRRLLPLLAQNYAQFFSNDELLRKFDGVFSGRTDTPQEREDLEPLAAALKPLSTWNALSTVQEAREACGGSGFLAENRMVGLHQDLDVYVTFEGDNNILLQL
;
A
#
# COMPACT_ATOMS: atom_id res chain seq x y z
N ILE A 1 5.78 -17.19 20.82
CA ILE A 1 5.08 -16.97 19.54
C ILE A 1 5.25 -18.22 18.71
N HIS A 2 4.17 -18.71 18.11
CA HIS A 2 4.18 -19.94 17.35
C HIS A 2 3.25 -19.85 16.13
N THR A 3 3.75 -20.28 14.98
CA THR A 3 3.00 -20.44 13.72
C THR A 3 2.66 -21.92 13.58
N PRO A 4 1.39 -22.34 13.76
CA PRO A 4 1.06 -23.75 13.98
C PRO A 4 1.15 -24.62 12.71
N PHE A 5 1.07 -24.03 11.50
CA PHE A 5 1.13 -24.76 10.23
C PHE A 5 1.46 -23.81 9.07
N ARG A 6 1.83 -24.37 7.92
CA ARG A 6 2.28 -23.59 6.74
C ARG A 6 1.28 -22.51 6.29
N GLY A 7 -0.01 -22.78 6.31
CA GLY A 7 -1.05 -21.82 5.94
C GLY A 7 -1.19 -20.62 6.91
N ALA A 8 -0.54 -20.65 8.06
CA ALA A 8 -0.49 -19.56 9.02
C ALA A 8 0.78 -18.69 8.88
N TRP A 9 1.64 -18.98 7.90
CA TRP A 9 2.77 -18.12 7.57
C TRP A 9 2.26 -16.78 7.05
N LYS A 10 2.95 -15.72 7.38
CA LYS A 10 2.62 -14.39 6.84
C LYS A 10 3.53 -14.10 5.66
N ASP A 11 2.93 -13.91 4.48
CA ASP A 11 3.60 -13.58 3.22
C ASP A 11 3.63 -12.07 2.96
N TYR A 12 4.41 -11.65 1.99
CA TYR A 12 4.56 -10.27 1.52
C TYR A 12 4.97 -9.28 2.59
N LEU A 13 5.82 -9.71 3.52
CA LEU A 13 6.37 -8.83 4.55
C LEU A 13 7.57 -8.06 4.00
N GLY A 14 7.50 -6.74 4.05
CA GLY A 14 8.63 -5.89 3.69
C GLY A 14 9.86 -6.16 4.56
N ASN A 15 11.02 -6.27 3.92
CA ASN A 15 12.31 -6.53 4.56
C ASN A 15 12.45 -7.90 5.27
N ALA A 16 11.51 -8.82 5.08
CA ALA A 16 11.52 -10.08 5.83
C ALA A 16 12.53 -11.10 5.29
N ALA A 17 12.77 -11.13 3.97
CA ALA A 17 13.69 -12.10 3.37
C ALA A 17 15.16 -11.82 3.71
N LEU A 18 15.59 -10.55 3.71
CA LEU A 18 17.02 -10.19 3.81
C LEU A 18 17.35 -9.20 4.94
N HIS A 19 16.64 -8.08 5.04
CA HIS A 19 17.14 -6.90 5.75
C HIS A 19 16.53 -6.67 7.13
N GLY A 20 15.29 -7.08 7.38
CA GLY A 20 14.58 -6.82 8.63
C GLY A 20 15.25 -7.51 9.82
N ARG A 21 15.50 -6.77 10.89
CA ARG A 21 16.11 -7.28 12.12
C ARG A 21 15.11 -7.56 13.21
N ALA A 22 13.92 -6.97 13.12
CA ALA A 22 12.82 -7.20 14.03
C ALA A 22 11.49 -7.10 13.27
N ALA A 23 10.44 -7.69 13.84
CA ALA A 23 9.09 -7.62 13.33
C ALA A 23 8.13 -7.19 14.43
N THR A 24 7.09 -6.46 14.09
CA THR A 24 5.89 -6.31 14.90
C THR A 24 4.93 -7.43 14.50
N VAL A 25 4.66 -8.34 15.41
CA VAL A 25 3.90 -9.56 15.14
C VAL A 25 2.53 -9.48 15.78
N PHE A 26 1.48 -9.52 14.99
CA PHE A 26 0.11 -9.66 15.48
C PHE A 26 -0.19 -11.15 15.71
N ALA A 27 -0.48 -11.51 16.95
CA ALA A 27 -0.76 -12.88 17.34
C ALA A 27 -1.84 -12.93 18.43
N GLN A 28 -2.50 -14.07 18.56
CA GLN A 28 -3.45 -14.32 19.63
C GLN A 28 -2.73 -14.33 20.99
N LEU A 29 -3.20 -13.53 21.95
CA LEU A 29 -2.69 -13.51 23.30
C LEU A 29 -3.51 -14.46 24.17
N ILE A 30 -2.85 -15.49 24.68
CA ILE A 30 -3.45 -16.47 25.59
C ILE A 30 -2.69 -16.44 26.92
N THR A 31 -3.38 -16.17 28.02
CA THR A 31 -2.82 -16.20 29.35
C THR A 31 -3.85 -16.76 30.34
N GLY A 32 -3.42 -17.53 31.34
CA GLY A 32 -4.33 -18.20 32.27
C GLY A 32 -5.34 -19.13 31.59
N GLY A 33 -5.05 -19.67 30.42
CA GLY A 33 -5.98 -20.48 29.61
C GLY A 33 -7.07 -19.70 28.86
N VAL A 34 -7.08 -18.36 28.95
CA VAL A 34 -8.06 -17.49 28.29
C VAL A 34 -7.42 -16.81 27.08
N ASN A 35 -8.15 -16.81 25.95
CA ASN A 35 -7.76 -16.08 24.75
C ASN A 35 -8.35 -14.66 24.79
N TYR A 36 -7.51 -13.65 24.82
CA TYR A 36 -7.85 -12.23 24.84
C TYR A 36 -7.85 -11.58 23.46
N GLY A 37 -7.73 -12.38 22.40
CA GLY A 37 -7.69 -11.90 21.02
C GLY A 37 -6.31 -11.44 20.55
N VAL A 38 -6.26 -10.81 19.40
CA VAL A 38 -5.02 -10.38 18.77
C VAL A 38 -4.36 -9.23 19.53
N HIS A 39 -3.06 -9.37 19.77
CA HIS A 39 -2.17 -8.34 20.32
C HIS A 39 -0.91 -8.23 19.48
N CYS A 40 -0.17 -7.15 19.63
CA CYS A 40 1.05 -6.87 18.87
C CYS A 40 2.30 -7.10 19.76
N PHE A 41 3.29 -7.79 19.21
CA PHE A 41 4.53 -8.13 19.89
C PHE A 41 5.73 -7.64 19.09
N PHE A 42 6.72 -7.05 19.76
CA PHE A 42 8.01 -6.76 19.15
C PHE A 42 8.88 -8.02 19.21
N VAL A 43 9.29 -8.51 18.06
CA VAL A 43 10.05 -9.77 17.94
C VAL A 43 11.34 -9.52 17.18
N PRO A 44 12.53 -9.55 17.81
CA PRO A 44 13.79 -9.64 17.09
C PRO A 44 13.79 -10.91 16.23
N ILE A 45 14.18 -10.78 14.95
CA ILE A 45 14.19 -11.89 14.00
C ILE A 45 15.58 -12.26 13.49
N ARG A 46 16.53 -11.32 13.53
CA ARG A 46 17.93 -11.56 13.13
C ARG A 46 18.92 -11.04 14.17
N ASP A 47 20.08 -11.68 14.20
CA ASP A 47 21.24 -11.24 14.97
C ASP A 47 21.96 -10.04 14.29
N ALA A 48 23.08 -9.62 14.88
CA ALA A 48 23.89 -8.51 14.37
C ALA A 48 24.54 -8.81 13.02
N GLU A 49 24.82 -10.07 12.75
CA GLU A 49 25.44 -10.61 11.55
C GLU A 49 24.42 -10.87 10.43
N GLY A 50 23.12 -10.76 10.71
CA GLY A 50 22.00 -10.97 9.77
C GLY A 50 21.48 -12.40 9.75
N GLY A 51 21.98 -13.30 10.59
CA GLY A 51 21.49 -14.67 10.75
C GLY A 51 20.11 -14.71 11.44
N MET A 52 19.25 -15.65 11.04
CA MET A 52 17.95 -15.83 11.69
C MET A 52 18.12 -16.33 13.11
N LEU A 53 17.38 -15.72 14.06
CA LEU A 53 17.36 -16.18 15.44
C LEU A 53 16.67 -17.54 15.59
N PRO A 54 17.01 -18.35 16.61
CA PRO A 54 16.45 -19.69 16.79
C PRO A 54 14.92 -19.69 16.79
N GLY A 55 14.33 -20.66 16.08
CA GLY A 55 12.89 -20.82 15.95
C GLY A 55 12.22 -19.88 14.96
N ILE A 56 12.97 -19.02 14.27
CA ILE A 56 12.42 -18.13 13.27
C ILE A 56 12.83 -18.61 11.88
N GLN A 57 11.86 -18.68 10.98
CA GLN A 57 12.06 -19.06 9.58
C GLN A 57 11.65 -17.91 8.68
N SER A 58 12.46 -17.65 7.67
CA SER A 58 12.20 -16.66 6.62
C SER A 58 12.45 -17.27 5.25
N GLU A 59 11.58 -16.95 4.30
CA GLU A 59 11.72 -17.31 2.90
C GLU A 59 11.48 -16.07 2.03
N ASP A 60 12.18 -15.98 0.91
CA ASP A 60 11.91 -14.97 -0.11
C ASP A 60 10.61 -15.31 -0.88
N ASP A 61 9.80 -14.33 -1.21
CA ASP A 61 8.55 -14.54 -1.96
C ASP A 61 8.79 -14.81 -3.46
N GLY A 62 10.03 -14.67 -3.92
CA GLY A 62 10.41 -14.89 -5.31
C GLY A 62 10.02 -13.75 -6.25
N VAL A 63 10.04 -14.03 -7.55
CA VAL A 63 9.69 -13.07 -8.60
C VAL A 63 8.19 -12.80 -8.59
N LYS A 64 7.83 -11.52 -8.54
CA LYS A 64 6.46 -11.01 -8.51
C LYS A 64 6.07 -10.36 -9.84
N GLY A 65 4.79 -10.05 -10.04
CA GLY A 65 4.29 -9.35 -11.23
C GLY A 65 4.82 -7.92 -11.41
N GLY A 66 5.28 -7.29 -10.33
CA GLY A 66 5.91 -5.96 -10.27
C GLY A 66 6.66 -5.79 -8.96
N LEU A 67 7.24 -4.63 -8.73
CA LEU A 67 7.97 -4.28 -7.50
C LEU A 67 9.08 -5.27 -7.11
N ASN A 68 9.78 -5.85 -8.10
CA ASN A 68 10.80 -6.87 -7.86
C ASN A 68 12.08 -6.35 -7.18
N GLY A 69 12.24 -5.04 -7.09
CA GLY A 69 13.32 -4.42 -6.32
C GLY A 69 13.07 -4.34 -4.81
N ILE A 70 11.87 -4.71 -4.34
CA ILE A 70 11.52 -4.69 -2.92
C ILE A 70 11.83 -6.05 -2.29
N ASP A 71 12.53 -6.03 -1.14
CA ASP A 71 12.70 -7.20 -0.28
C ASP A 71 11.35 -7.59 0.33
N ASN A 72 10.72 -8.60 -0.24
CA ASN A 72 9.52 -9.22 0.31
C ASN A 72 9.79 -10.68 0.69
N GLY A 73 9.27 -11.07 1.83
CA GLY A 73 9.42 -12.44 2.30
C GLY A 73 8.30 -12.85 3.23
N ARG A 74 8.35 -14.09 3.62
CA ARG A 74 7.41 -14.70 4.56
C ARG A 74 8.11 -15.12 5.83
N LEU A 75 7.39 -15.06 6.95
CA LEU A 75 7.91 -15.41 8.25
C LEU A 75 7.05 -16.49 8.93
N ALA A 76 7.73 -17.33 9.69
CA ALA A 76 7.11 -18.26 10.64
C ALA A 76 7.93 -18.33 11.92
N PHE A 77 7.25 -18.74 13.01
CA PHE A 77 7.80 -18.79 14.36
C PHE A 77 7.52 -20.17 14.95
N ASP A 78 8.57 -20.85 15.41
CA ASP A 78 8.43 -22.13 16.13
C ASP A 78 8.77 -21.94 17.59
N HIS A 79 7.71 -21.77 18.42
CA HIS A 79 7.79 -21.61 19.88
C HIS A 79 8.80 -20.54 20.35
N VAL A 80 8.92 -19.45 19.57
CA VAL A 80 9.84 -18.35 19.87
C VAL A 80 9.46 -17.66 21.17
N ARG A 81 10.41 -17.55 22.08
CA ARG A 81 10.25 -16.88 23.37
C ARG A 81 10.79 -15.46 23.29
N VAL A 82 9.96 -14.50 23.69
CA VAL A 82 10.35 -13.10 23.84
C VAL A 82 10.06 -12.64 25.27
N PRO A 83 10.79 -11.66 25.81
CA PRO A 83 10.45 -11.09 27.10
C PRO A 83 9.02 -10.53 27.12
N ARG A 84 8.34 -10.60 28.28
CA ARG A 84 6.98 -10.10 28.43
C ARG A 84 6.85 -8.63 28.05
N PHE A 85 7.84 -7.79 28.34
CA PHE A 85 7.86 -6.37 27.96
C PHE A 85 7.92 -6.11 26.44
N ASN A 86 8.11 -7.14 25.63
CA ASN A 86 7.98 -7.05 24.18
C ASN A 86 6.51 -7.06 23.71
N LEU A 87 5.54 -7.32 24.58
CA LEU A 87 4.15 -6.98 24.32
C LEU A 87 4.02 -5.47 24.18
N LEU A 88 3.53 -5.01 23.04
CA LEU A 88 3.22 -3.60 22.82
C LEU A 88 1.90 -3.27 23.56
N ASN A 89 2.02 -2.92 24.82
CA ASN A 89 0.97 -2.97 25.82
C ASN A 89 0.06 -1.73 25.91
N ARG A 90 0.10 -0.84 24.93
CA ARG A 90 -0.72 0.40 24.96
C ARG A 90 -2.21 0.14 25.17
N TYR A 91 -2.75 -0.95 24.64
CA TYR A 91 -4.18 -1.25 24.65
C TYR A 91 -4.54 -2.53 25.42
N GLY A 92 -3.58 -3.22 25.97
CA GLY A 92 -3.78 -4.40 26.81
C GLY A 92 -2.47 -4.94 27.31
N ASP A 93 -2.39 -5.26 28.59
CA ASP A 93 -1.16 -5.69 29.26
C ASP A 93 -1.36 -7.01 30.04
N VAL A 94 -0.25 -7.68 30.30
CA VAL A 94 -0.19 -8.89 31.15
C VAL A 94 0.77 -8.64 32.31
N ALA A 95 0.28 -8.69 33.53
CA ALA A 95 1.10 -8.56 34.72
C ALA A 95 2.06 -9.75 34.90
N SER A 96 3.01 -9.65 35.85
CA SER A 96 4.01 -10.70 36.11
C SER A 96 3.40 -12.01 36.58
N ASP A 97 2.22 -11.96 37.19
CA ASP A 97 1.44 -13.12 37.63
C ASP A 97 0.56 -13.76 36.56
N GLY A 98 0.57 -13.17 35.31
CA GLY A 98 -0.25 -13.64 34.21
C GLY A 98 -1.62 -12.97 34.12
N THR A 99 -1.98 -12.06 35.03
CA THR A 99 -3.25 -11.35 35.02
C THR A 99 -3.29 -10.38 33.84
N TYR A 100 -4.35 -10.49 33.02
CA TYR A 100 -4.59 -9.59 31.88
C TYR A 100 -5.42 -8.38 32.27
N SER A 101 -5.11 -7.22 31.70
CA SER A 101 -5.88 -5.98 31.83
C SER A 101 -5.97 -5.21 30.51
N SER A 102 -7.09 -4.52 30.29
CA SER A 102 -7.28 -3.63 29.13
C SER A 102 -8.41 -2.64 29.42
N GLU A 103 -8.22 -1.39 29.04
CA GLU A 103 -9.27 -0.34 29.07
C GLU A 103 -10.32 -0.55 27.97
N ILE A 104 -10.01 -1.35 26.94
CA ILE A 104 -10.93 -1.68 25.84
C ILE A 104 -11.40 -3.14 26.01
N PRO A 105 -12.57 -3.40 26.60
CA PRO A 105 -13.04 -4.75 26.89
C PRO A 105 -13.24 -5.62 25.65
N SER A 106 -13.75 -5.01 24.55
CA SER A 106 -14.03 -5.75 23.31
C SER A 106 -12.74 -6.09 22.56
N PRO A 107 -12.42 -7.41 22.34
CA PRO A 107 -11.25 -7.82 21.56
C PRO A 107 -11.24 -7.27 20.13
N GLY A 108 -12.40 -7.24 19.48
CA GLY A 108 -12.54 -6.69 18.12
C GLY A 108 -12.25 -5.19 18.08
N ARG A 109 -12.88 -4.40 18.97
CA ARG A 109 -12.63 -2.95 19.04
C ARG A 109 -11.16 -2.65 19.35
N ARG A 110 -10.55 -3.39 20.26
CA ARG A 110 -9.13 -3.25 20.58
C ARG A 110 -8.24 -3.54 19.38
N PHE A 111 -8.53 -4.60 18.62
CA PHE A 111 -7.79 -4.95 17.41
C PHE A 111 -7.89 -3.84 16.36
N PHE A 112 -9.09 -3.35 16.05
CA PHE A 112 -9.25 -2.25 15.09
C PHE A 112 -8.56 -0.96 15.56
N THR A 113 -8.58 -0.65 16.86
CA THR A 113 -7.82 0.48 17.41
C THR A 113 -6.30 0.33 17.20
N MET A 114 -5.76 -0.89 17.34
CA MET A 114 -4.35 -1.17 17.04
C MET A 114 -4.03 -1.00 15.55
N LEU A 115 -4.97 -1.34 14.67
CA LEU A 115 -4.80 -1.22 13.21
C LEU A 115 -4.88 0.22 12.69
N GLY A 116 -5.33 1.17 13.49
CA GLY A 116 -5.43 2.58 13.08
C GLY A 116 -4.12 3.17 12.53
N ALA A 117 -2.97 2.61 12.92
CA ALA A 117 -1.68 2.98 12.33
C ALA A 117 -1.52 2.56 10.85
N LEU A 118 -2.32 1.62 10.35
CA LEU A 118 -2.27 1.15 8.96
C LEU A 118 -2.89 2.14 7.97
N VAL A 119 -3.62 3.15 8.44
CA VAL A 119 -4.15 4.22 7.57
C VAL A 119 -3.04 4.92 6.79
N GLN A 120 -1.83 5.00 7.35
CA GLN A 120 -0.65 5.57 6.69
C GLN A 120 -0.35 4.89 5.34
N GLY A 121 -0.44 3.57 5.27
CA GLY A 121 -0.23 2.82 4.03
C GLY A 121 -1.24 3.23 2.95
N ARG A 122 -2.52 3.33 3.30
CA ARG A 122 -3.59 3.74 2.36
C ARG A 122 -3.39 5.15 1.85
N VAL A 123 -3.03 6.09 2.73
CA VAL A 123 -2.70 7.49 2.37
C VAL A 123 -1.51 7.54 1.40
N SER A 124 -0.46 6.77 1.70
CA SER A 124 0.73 6.71 0.86
C SER A 124 0.44 6.12 -0.52
N LEU A 125 -0.40 5.08 -0.59
CA LEU A 125 -0.77 4.45 -1.86
C LEU A 125 -1.67 5.33 -2.72
N ASP A 126 -2.57 6.09 -2.12
CA ASP A 126 -3.37 7.09 -2.84
C ASP A 126 -2.46 8.10 -3.54
N GLY A 127 -1.47 8.66 -2.84
CA GLY A 127 -0.48 9.58 -3.40
C GLY A 127 0.42 8.94 -4.46
N ALA A 128 0.87 7.71 -4.23
CA ALA A 128 1.71 6.99 -5.19
C ALA A 128 0.96 6.68 -6.48
N ALA A 129 -0.30 6.23 -6.41
CA ALA A 129 -1.16 5.99 -7.56
C ALA A 129 -1.42 7.28 -8.36
N THR A 130 -1.75 8.37 -7.68
CA THR A 130 -1.96 9.69 -8.28
C THR A 130 -0.69 10.19 -8.99
N THR A 131 0.48 10.00 -8.38
CA THR A 131 1.76 10.37 -8.98
C THR A 131 2.12 9.50 -10.19
N GLY A 132 1.91 8.19 -10.10
CA GLY A 132 2.11 7.27 -11.22
C GLY A 132 1.20 7.60 -12.41
N THR A 133 -0.05 7.96 -12.14
CA THR A 133 -1.00 8.45 -13.15
C THR A 133 -0.51 9.73 -13.83
N ALA A 134 -0.03 10.70 -13.02
CA ALA A 134 0.52 11.96 -13.54
C ALA A 134 1.72 11.72 -14.46
N LEU A 135 2.63 10.82 -14.09
CA LEU A 135 3.79 10.46 -14.91
C LEU A 135 3.37 9.85 -16.24
N ALA A 136 2.43 8.92 -16.26
CA ALA A 136 1.93 8.32 -17.49
C ALA A 136 1.28 9.35 -18.41
N LEU A 137 0.45 10.24 -17.86
CA LEU A 137 -0.19 11.31 -18.61
C LEU A 137 0.82 12.34 -19.15
N TYR A 138 1.84 12.67 -18.35
CA TYR A 138 2.92 13.55 -18.80
C TYR A 138 3.63 12.97 -20.03
N ILE A 139 3.99 11.70 -20.00
CA ILE A 139 4.62 11.00 -21.13
C ILE A 139 3.68 11.01 -22.33
N ALA A 140 2.43 10.59 -22.17
CA ALA A 140 1.48 10.47 -23.27
C ALA A 140 1.13 11.84 -23.91
N LEU A 141 0.91 12.88 -23.11
CA LEU A 141 0.61 14.22 -23.61
C LEU A 141 1.83 14.87 -24.28
N THR A 142 3.02 14.68 -23.72
CA THR A 142 4.26 15.16 -24.37
C THR A 142 4.47 14.48 -25.71
N TYR A 143 4.29 13.15 -25.77
CA TYR A 143 4.36 12.41 -27.03
C TYR A 143 3.31 12.88 -28.02
N ALA A 144 2.05 13.02 -27.59
CA ALA A 144 0.94 13.46 -28.44
C ALA A 144 1.13 14.87 -29.02
N ASN A 145 1.83 15.74 -28.27
CA ASN A 145 2.14 17.11 -28.74
C ASN A 145 3.30 17.18 -29.72
N GLN A 146 4.11 16.13 -29.82
CA GLN A 146 5.28 16.09 -30.72
C GLN A 146 5.06 15.17 -31.93
N ARG A 147 4.41 14.01 -31.70
CA ARG A 147 4.17 13.02 -32.76
C ARG A 147 3.16 13.49 -33.75
N ARG A 148 3.52 13.36 -35.02
CA ARG A 148 2.65 13.64 -36.17
C ARG A 148 2.26 12.34 -36.86
N GLN A 149 1.06 12.29 -37.44
CA GLN A 149 0.59 11.16 -38.23
C GLN A 149 -0.61 11.58 -39.08
N PHE A 150 -0.66 11.01 -40.28
CA PHE A 150 -1.65 11.28 -41.34
C PHE A 150 -1.62 12.72 -41.90
N ASP A 151 -1.77 12.80 -43.19
CA ASP A 151 -1.90 14.05 -43.92
C ASP A 151 -3.27 14.69 -43.61
N SER A 152 -3.29 16.02 -43.53
CA SER A 152 -4.52 16.82 -43.41
C SER A 152 -5.40 16.85 -44.68
N GLY A 153 -4.97 16.18 -45.74
CA GLY A 153 -5.67 16.19 -47.05
C GLY A 153 -5.30 17.39 -47.95
N SER A 154 -4.40 18.25 -47.52
CA SER A 154 -3.94 19.43 -48.25
C SER A 154 -2.56 19.24 -48.92
N GLY A 155 -1.99 18.05 -48.84
CA GLY A 155 -0.62 17.78 -49.33
C GLY A 155 0.48 18.44 -48.51
N SER A 156 0.16 18.82 -47.27
CA SER A 156 1.06 19.43 -46.29
C SER A 156 1.56 18.40 -45.27
N ASP A 157 2.29 18.88 -44.27
CA ASP A 157 2.83 18.08 -43.19
C ASP A 157 1.75 17.26 -42.43
N GLU A 158 2.16 16.11 -41.89
CA GLU A 158 1.32 15.30 -40.99
C GLU A 158 0.81 16.10 -39.79
N VAL A 159 -0.39 15.77 -39.33
CA VAL A 159 -1.08 16.45 -38.22
C VAL A 159 -0.52 15.95 -36.89
N VAL A 160 -0.35 16.86 -35.94
CA VAL A 160 0.03 16.56 -34.56
C VAL A 160 -1.06 15.69 -33.91
N LEU A 161 -0.70 14.60 -33.20
CA LEU A 161 -1.68 13.68 -32.60
C LEU A 161 -2.64 14.40 -31.67
N LEU A 162 -2.17 15.37 -30.89
CA LEU A 162 -3.00 16.10 -29.94
C LEU A 162 -4.07 16.96 -30.59
N ASP A 163 -3.94 17.31 -31.90
CA ASP A 163 -4.94 18.07 -32.64
C ASP A 163 -6.16 17.20 -33.04
N TYR A 164 -6.06 15.88 -32.95
CA TYR A 164 -7.20 15.00 -33.20
C TYR A 164 -8.18 15.00 -32.03
N GLY A 165 -9.43 15.37 -32.25
CA GLY A 165 -10.48 15.41 -31.23
C GLY A 165 -10.72 14.04 -30.53
N LYS A 166 -10.49 12.92 -31.24
CA LYS A 166 -10.57 11.59 -30.64
C LYS A 166 -9.43 11.39 -29.64
N HIS A 167 -8.22 11.83 -29.96
CA HIS A 167 -7.05 11.70 -29.08
C HIS A 167 -7.20 12.58 -27.83
N GLN A 168 -7.68 13.81 -27.99
CA GLN A 168 -8.02 14.69 -26.87
C GLN A 168 -9.03 14.05 -25.92
N ARG A 169 -10.10 13.44 -26.46
CA ARG A 169 -11.14 12.76 -25.64
C ARG A 169 -10.63 11.55 -24.88
N ARG A 170 -9.52 10.93 -25.30
CA ARG A 170 -8.86 9.85 -24.58
C ARG A 170 -8.08 10.37 -23.37
N LEU A 171 -7.34 11.45 -23.52
CA LEU A 171 -6.34 11.88 -22.53
C LEU A 171 -6.81 13.03 -21.62
N LEU A 172 -7.52 14.04 -22.16
CA LEU A 172 -7.87 15.22 -21.36
C LEU A 172 -8.84 14.96 -20.21
N PRO A 173 -9.86 14.09 -20.32
CA PRO A 173 -10.68 13.72 -19.17
C PRO A 173 -9.87 13.01 -18.06
N LEU A 174 -8.91 12.16 -18.43
CA LEU A 174 -8.03 11.48 -17.47
C LEU A 174 -7.10 12.48 -16.77
N LEU A 175 -6.61 13.48 -17.51
CA LEU A 175 -5.84 14.57 -16.93
C LEU A 175 -6.65 15.36 -15.90
N ALA A 176 -7.89 15.73 -16.24
CA ALA A 176 -8.79 16.44 -15.32
C ALA A 176 -9.07 15.60 -14.06
N GLN A 177 -9.31 14.30 -14.23
CA GLN A 177 -9.51 13.37 -13.13
C GLN A 177 -8.26 13.27 -12.22
N ASN A 178 -7.07 13.22 -12.82
CA ASN A 178 -5.82 13.17 -12.05
C ASN A 178 -5.60 14.46 -11.23
N TYR A 179 -5.96 15.63 -11.76
CA TYR A 179 -5.95 16.87 -10.97
C TYR A 179 -6.91 16.80 -9.77
N ALA A 180 -8.13 16.29 -9.97
CA ALA A 180 -9.06 16.11 -8.86
C ALA A 180 -8.49 15.17 -7.79
N GLN A 181 -7.88 14.06 -8.19
CA GLN A 181 -7.23 13.13 -7.27
C GLN A 181 -6.03 13.75 -6.57
N PHE A 182 -5.23 14.55 -7.27
CA PHE A 182 -4.11 15.26 -6.66
C PHE A 182 -4.58 16.16 -5.51
N PHE A 183 -5.62 16.98 -5.72
CA PHE A 183 -6.16 17.83 -4.67
C PHE A 183 -6.81 17.04 -3.53
N SER A 184 -7.48 15.94 -3.84
CA SER A 184 -8.04 15.04 -2.81
C SER A 184 -6.94 14.39 -1.96
N ASN A 185 -5.84 13.95 -2.58
CA ASN A 185 -4.68 13.40 -1.86
C ASN A 185 -4.00 14.47 -1.00
N ASP A 186 -3.84 15.69 -1.48
CA ASP A 186 -3.26 16.79 -0.71
C ASP A 186 -4.08 17.08 0.55
N GLU A 187 -5.41 17.06 0.47
CA GLU A 187 -6.29 17.21 1.61
C GLU A 187 -6.20 16.01 2.57
N LEU A 188 -6.16 14.79 2.04
CA LEU A 188 -5.98 13.58 2.83
C LEU A 188 -4.65 13.58 3.59
N LEU A 189 -3.56 14.01 2.94
CA LEU A 189 -2.23 14.14 3.55
C LEU A 189 -2.22 15.18 4.66
N ARG A 190 -2.87 16.35 4.48
CA ARG A 190 -2.97 17.38 5.50
C ARG A 190 -3.75 16.90 6.72
N LYS A 191 -4.85 16.17 6.51
CA LYS A 191 -5.65 15.59 7.59
C LYS A 191 -4.84 14.51 8.31
N PHE A 192 -4.18 13.60 7.59
CA PHE A 192 -3.30 12.59 8.16
C PHE A 192 -2.18 13.21 9.01
N ASP A 193 -1.47 14.20 8.47
CA ASP A 193 -0.38 14.88 9.18
C ASP A 193 -0.90 15.64 10.43
N GLY A 194 -2.06 16.26 10.35
CA GLY A 194 -2.72 16.89 11.50
C GLY A 194 -2.95 15.94 12.65
N VAL A 195 -3.51 14.78 12.36
CA VAL A 195 -3.81 13.72 13.34
C VAL A 195 -2.51 13.12 13.91
N PHE A 196 -1.61 12.65 13.04
CA PHE A 196 -0.43 11.91 13.48
C PHE A 196 0.69 12.76 14.08
N SER A 197 0.72 14.07 13.78
CA SER A 197 1.59 15.02 14.48
C SER A 197 1.05 15.49 15.84
N GLY A 198 -0.19 15.13 16.17
CA GLY A 198 -0.87 15.56 17.38
C GLY A 198 -1.46 16.98 17.32
N ARG A 199 -1.40 17.67 16.16
CA ARG A 199 -1.96 19.03 16.02
C ARG A 199 -3.48 19.05 16.07
N THR A 200 -4.13 18.04 15.48
CA THR A 200 -5.59 17.88 15.43
C THR A 200 -6.02 16.47 15.83
N ASP A 201 -5.31 15.84 16.77
CA ASP A 201 -5.56 14.47 17.18
C ASP A 201 -6.76 14.38 18.12
N THR A 202 -7.95 14.31 17.55
CA THR A 202 -9.22 14.08 18.26
C THR A 202 -9.86 12.76 17.82
N PRO A 203 -10.76 12.17 18.64
CA PRO A 203 -11.52 10.99 18.21
C PRO A 203 -12.26 11.20 16.89
N GLN A 204 -12.87 12.36 16.69
CA GLN A 204 -13.61 12.70 15.47
C GLN A 204 -12.70 12.77 14.25
N GLU A 205 -11.55 13.43 14.36
CA GLU A 205 -10.60 13.51 13.25
C GLU A 205 -10.05 12.13 12.83
N ARG A 206 -9.86 11.23 13.80
CA ARG A 206 -9.49 9.83 13.52
C ARG A 206 -10.61 9.05 12.84
N GLU A 207 -11.86 9.19 13.32
CA GLU A 207 -13.04 8.58 12.72
C GLU A 207 -13.28 9.06 11.28
N ASP A 208 -12.97 10.30 10.96
CA ASP A 208 -13.13 10.87 9.61
C ASP A 208 -11.98 10.46 8.66
N LEU A 209 -10.78 10.29 9.19
CA LEU A 209 -9.59 9.97 8.40
C LEU A 209 -9.64 8.55 7.82
N GLU A 210 -10.06 7.57 8.61
CA GLU A 210 -10.04 6.16 8.19
C GLU A 210 -10.96 5.85 7.01
N PRO A 211 -12.25 6.25 7.00
CA PRO A 211 -13.13 6.04 5.85
C PRO A 211 -12.68 6.83 4.62
N LEU A 212 -12.16 8.05 4.82
CA LEU A 212 -11.65 8.86 3.70
C LEU A 212 -10.48 8.18 3.01
N ALA A 213 -9.50 7.70 3.77
CA ALA A 213 -8.37 6.94 3.22
C ALA A 213 -8.81 5.61 2.59
N ALA A 214 -9.80 4.93 3.19
CA ALA A 214 -10.37 3.69 2.66
C ALA A 214 -11.14 3.90 1.35
N ALA A 215 -11.75 5.07 1.14
CA ALA A 215 -12.47 5.41 -0.10
C ALA A 215 -11.52 5.91 -1.20
N LEU A 216 -10.56 6.79 -0.88
CA LEU A 216 -9.67 7.40 -1.88
C LEU A 216 -8.67 6.40 -2.45
N LYS A 217 -8.11 5.50 -1.64
CA LYS A 217 -7.15 4.48 -2.12
C LYS A 217 -7.72 3.61 -3.24
N PRO A 218 -8.93 3.01 -3.17
CA PRO A 218 -9.53 2.30 -4.29
C PRO A 218 -9.74 3.16 -5.53
N LEU A 219 -10.24 4.38 -5.37
CA LEU A 219 -10.51 5.28 -6.49
C LEU A 219 -9.23 5.63 -7.25
N SER A 220 -8.17 6.00 -6.56
CA SER A 220 -6.90 6.39 -7.18
C SER A 220 -6.17 5.20 -7.81
N THR A 221 -6.15 4.03 -7.15
CA THR A 221 -5.42 2.86 -7.65
C THR A 221 -6.09 2.23 -8.86
N TRP A 222 -7.42 2.11 -8.90
CA TRP A 222 -8.13 1.68 -10.11
C TRP A 222 -8.00 2.69 -11.25
N ASN A 223 -8.10 3.99 -10.94
CA ASN A 223 -7.88 5.03 -11.96
C ASN A 223 -6.46 4.97 -12.51
N ALA A 224 -5.45 4.70 -11.68
CA ALA A 224 -4.07 4.58 -12.11
C ALA A 224 -3.90 3.47 -13.16
N LEU A 225 -4.40 2.27 -12.91
CA LEU A 225 -4.31 1.16 -13.86
C LEU A 225 -4.98 1.50 -15.20
N SER A 226 -6.21 2.01 -15.16
CA SER A 226 -6.94 2.35 -16.38
C SER A 226 -6.27 3.49 -17.15
N THR A 227 -5.77 4.50 -16.45
CA THR A 227 -5.12 5.67 -17.07
C THR A 227 -3.75 5.32 -17.66
N VAL A 228 -2.93 4.54 -16.94
CA VAL A 228 -1.62 4.10 -17.45
C VAL A 228 -1.79 3.22 -18.69
N GLN A 229 -2.80 2.33 -18.70
CA GLN A 229 -3.12 1.53 -19.87
C GLN A 229 -3.53 2.40 -21.07
N GLU A 230 -4.43 3.36 -20.88
CA GLU A 230 -4.89 4.26 -21.93
C GLU A 230 -3.75 5.16 -22.46
N ALA A 231 -2.92 5.68 -21.55
CA ALA A 231 -1.75 6.49 -21.90
C ALA A 231 -0.73 5.69 -22.71
N ARG A 232 -0.48 4.42 -22.33
CA ARG A 232 0.39 3.51 -23.08
C ARG A 232 -0.13 3.29 -24.49
N GLU A 233 -1.43 3.04 -24.65
CA GLU A 233 -2.05 2.83 -25.96
C GLU A 233 -2.03 4.12 -26.82
N ALA A 234 -2.20 5.27 -26.20
CA ALA A 234 -2.13 6.57 -26.86
C ALA A 234 -0.74 6.87 -27.44
N CYS A 235 0.31 6.26 -26.92
CA CYS A 235 1.67 6.33 -27.47
C CYS A 235 1.96 5.31 -28.58
N GLY A 236 0.98 4.48 -28.97
CA GLY A 236 1.15 3.44 -30.00
C GLY A 236 2.25 2.44 -29.66
N GLY A 237 3.03 2.03 -30.66
CA GLY A 237 4.16 1.10 -30.46
C GLY A 237 5.23 1.62 -29.51
N SER A 238 5.47 2.93 -29.49
CA SER A 238 6.43 3.55 -28.57
C SER A 238 6.04 3.34 -27.10
N GLY A 239 4.74 3.33 -26.77
CA GLY A 239 4.26 3.06 -25.42
C GLY A 239 4.54 1.64 -24.92
N PHE A 240 4.86 0.71 -25.81
CA PHE A 240 5.16 -0.68 -25.45
C PHE A 240 6.66 -0.97 -25.30
N LEU A 241 7.53 -0.03 -25.69
CA LEU A 241 8.97 -0.17 -25.50
C LEU A 241 9.32 -0.03 -24.03
N ALA A 242 10.15 -0.94 -23.52
CA ALA A 242 10.54 -0.98 -22.10
C ALA A 242 11.25 0.31 -21.66
N GLU A 243 12.03 0.94 -22.54
CA GLU A 243 12.73 2.21 -22.28
C GLU A 243 11.80 3.37 -21.94
N ASN A 244 10.57 3.34 -22.46
CA ASN A 244 9.53 4.35 -22.19
C ASN A 244 8.74 4.10 -20.92
N ARG A 245 9.05 3.05 -20.18
CA ARG A 245 8.64 2.75 -18.80
C ARG A 245 7.15 2.52 -18.56
N MET A 246 6.27 2.72 -19.53
CA MET A 246 4.82 2.64 -19.35
C MET A 246 4.35 1.26 -18.90
N VAL A 247 4.88 0.19 -19.52
CA VAL A 247 4.54 -1.20 -19.15
C VAL A 247 5.04 -1.53 -17.75
N GLY A 248 6.27 -1.15 -17.43
CA GLY A 248 6.84 -1.36 -16.09
C GLY A 248 6.06 -0.59 -15.01
N LEU A 249 5.67 0.66 -15.29
CA LEU A 249 4.86 1.46 -14.39
C LEU A 249 3.48 0.80 -14.12
N HIS A 250 2.83 0.28 -15.15
CA HIS A 250 1.57 -0.45 -15.00
C HIS A 250 1.75 -1.70 -14.10
N GLN A 251 2.80 -2.48 -14.34
CA GLN A 251 3.12 -3.67 -13.53
C GLN A 251 3.37 -3.33 -12.06
N ASP A 252 4.10 -2.25 -11.78
CA ASP A 252 4.39 -1.83 -10.41
C ASP A 252 3.15 -1.31 -9.67
N LEU A 253 2.21 -0.69 -10.39
CA LEU A 253 0.96 -0.20 -9.82
C LEU A 253 -0.12 -1.28 -9.67
N ASP A 254 0.01 -2.42 -10.35
CA ASP A 254 -1.03 -3.46 -10.39
C ASP A 254 -1.38 -3.99 -9.00
N VAL A 255 -0.40 -4.22 -8.14
CA VAL A 255 -0.63 -4.74 -6.78
C VAL A 255 -1.32 -3.73 -5.85
N TYR A 256 -1.35 -2.44 -6.22
CA TYR A 256 -1.94 -1.39 -5.36
C TYR A 256 -3.44 -1.58 -5.12
N VAL A 257 -4.13 -2.28 -6.01
CA VAL A 257 -5.55 -2.60 -5.83
C VAL A 257 -5.78 -3.70 -4.78
N THR A 258 -4.73 -4.43 -4.40
CA THR A 258 -4.80 -5.62 -3.54
C THR A 258 -4.22 -5.39 -2.15
N PHE A 259 -2.99 -4.87 -2.05
CA PHE A 259 -2.32 -4.73 -0.76
C PHE A 259 -2.78 -3.46 0.00
N GLU A 260 -2.42 -3.34 1.29
CA GLU A 260 -2.90 -2.31 2.22
C GLU A 260 -4.45 -2.27 2.33
N GLY A 261 -5.07 -3.41 2.10
CA GLY A 261 -6.51 -3.63 2.02
C GLY A 261 -7.00 -3.76 0.58
N ASP A 262 -7.60 -4.92 0.27
CA ASP A 262 -8.25 -5.13 -1.02
C ASP A 262 -9.29 -4.03 -1.27
N ASN A 263 -9.32 -3.48 -2.49
CA ASN A 263 -10.17 -2.34 -2.83
C ASN A 263 -11.66 -2.62 -2.60
N ASN A 264 -12.14 -3.84 -2.93
CA ASN A 264 -13.55 -4.18 -2.74
C ASN A 264 -13.91 -4.32 -1.26
N ILE A 265 -12.94 -4.71 -0.42
CA ILE A 265 -13.14 -4.76 1.04
C ILE A 265 -13.13 -3.35 1.62
N LEU A 266 -12.21 -2.49 1.19
CA LEU A 266 -12.14 -1.11 1.68
C LEU A 266 -13.41 -0.30 1.40
N LEU A 267 -14.08 -0.55 0.28
CA LEU A 267 -15.35 0.12 -0.04
C LEU A 267 -16.53 -0.32 0.83
N GLN A 268 -16.35 -1.30 1.71
CA GLN A 268 -17.39 -1.75 2.65
C GLN A 268 -17.23 -1.13 4.04
N LEU A 269 -16.14 -0.37 4.25
CA LEU A 269 -15.91 0.37 5.49
C LEU A 269 -16.63 1.71 5.49
#